data_cb1926984c2e6ea7c096507ac3b52f30
#
_entry.id   cb1926984c2e6ea7c096507ac3b52f30
#
_cell.length_a   1.000
_cell.length_b   1.000
_cell.length_c   1.000
_cell.angle_alpha   90.00
_cell.angle_beta   90.00
_cell.angle_gamma   90.00
#
_symmetry.space_group_name_H-M   'P 1'
#
loop_
_entity.id
_entity.type
_entity.pdbx_description
1 polymer ?
#
loop_
_entity_poly.entity_id
_entity_poly.type
_entity_poly.pdbx_seq_one_letter_code
_entity_poly.pdbx_strand_id
1 'polypeptide(L)'
;MNWAPKFAKAGAIVIDNSSAWRMDPDKKLIIPEINAKTLTKEDRIIANPNCSTIQMLMALAPLKKTYGINRIIVSTYQSITGTGVKALKQLENEYNDVKGDMAYPYPIHRNALPHCDVFMDNGYTKEEMKLVNETHKILGDDSIGAVSYTHLTLPTTD
;
A
#
# COMPACT_ATOMS: atom_id res chain seq x y z
N MET A 1 -10.83 8.07 10.06
CA MET A 1 -11.21 7.19 11.20
C MET A 1 -12.61 7.44 11.76
N ASN A 2 -13.13 8.66 11.81
CA ASN A 2 -14.35 8.97 12.58
C ASN A 2 -15.67 8.49 11.96
N TRP A 3 -15.74 8.22 10.67
CA TRP A 3 -17.00 7.90 9.99
C TRP A 3 -17.27 6.41 9.86
N ALA A 4 -16.27 5.59 9.61
CA ALA A 4 -16.44 4.16 9.42
C ALA A 4 -17.21 3.48 10.59
N PRO A 5 -16.86 3.72 11.88
CA PRO A 5 -17.63 3.15 12.99
C PRO A 5 -19.07 3.64 13.07
N LYS A 6 -19.35 4.89 12.65
CA LYS A 6 -20.72 5.43 12.66
C LYS A 6 -21.60 4.72 11.61
N PHE A 7 -21.09 4.53 10.41
CA PHE A 7 -21.78 3.78 9.35
C PHE A 7 -21.95 2.31 9.73
N ALA A 8 -20.90 1.69 10.27
CA ALA A 8 -20.96 0.32 10.74
C ALA A 8 -22.03 0.12 11.83
N LYS A 9 -22.11 1.04 12.79
CA LYS A 9 -23.14 1.03 13.85
C LYS A 9 -24.55 1.22 13.30
N ALA A 10 -24.70 1.95 12.19
CA ALA A 10 -25.98 2.12 11.49
C ALA A 10 -26.36 0.91 10.63
N GLY A 11 -25.57 -0.18 10.64
CA GLY A 11 -25.85 -1.43 9.93
C GLY A 11 -25.20 -1.55 8.54
N ALA A 12 -24.48 -0.52 8.07
CA ALA A 12 -23.76 -0.58 6.81
C ALA A 12 -22.49 -1.45 6.91
N ILE A 13 -22.12 -2.04 5.78
CA ILE A 13 -20.78 -2.61 5.58
C ILE A 13 -19.90 -1.49 5.00
N VAL A 14 -18.78 -1.23 5.65
CA VAL A 14 -17.82 -0.20 5.24
C VAL A 14 -16.60 -0.88 4.64
N ILE A 15 -16.27 -0.56 3.39
CA ILE A 15 -15.02 -0.94 2.77
C ILE A 15 -14.12 0.31 2.83
N ASP A 16 -13.04 0.22 3.58
CA ASP A 16 -12.16 1.36 3.85
C ASP A 16 -10.83 1.20 3.11
N ASN A 17 -10.53 2.14 2.22
CA ASN A 17 -9.29 2.15 1.43
C ASN A 17 -8.13 2.89 2.12
N SER A 18 -8.37 3.51 3.28
CA SER A 18 -7.31 4.16 4.03
C SER A 18 -6.40 3.16 4.76
N SER A 19 -5.27 3.62 5.25
CA SER A 19 -4.40 2.78 6.09
C SER A 19 -4.89 2.62 7.53
N ALA A 20 -6.02 3.26 7.88
CA ALA A 20 -6.47 3.41 9.26
C ALA A 20 -6.80 2.08 9.96
N TRP A 21 -7.34 1.12 9.23
CA TRP A 21 -7.85 -0.15 9.77
C TRP A 21 -7.03 -1.36 9.34
N ARG A 22 -6.03 -1.18 8.45
CA ARG A 22 -5.29 -2.29 7.87
C ARG A 22 -4.60 -3.17 8.91
N MET A 23 -3.98 -2.54 9.92
CA MET A 23 -3.24 -3.25 10.98
C MET A 23 -4.04 -3.37 12.29
N ASP A 24 -5.31 -2.93 12.31
CA ASP A 24 -6.22 -3.16 13.44
C ASP A 24 -6.49 -4.67 13.57
N PRO A 25 -6.20 -5.31 14.73
CA PRO A 25 -6.34 -6.75 14.90
C PRO A 25 -7.79 -7.24 14.76
N ASP A 26 -8.76 -6.37 15.08
CA ASP A 26 -10.19 -6.71 15.04
C ASP A 26 -10.81 -6.47 13.65
N LYS A 27 -10.04 -5.95 12.69
CA LYS A 27 -10.53 -5.66 11.35
C LYS A 27 -9.85 -6.55 10.32
N LYS A 28 -10.65 -7.06 9.41
CA LYS A 28 -10.13 -7.92 8.33
C LYS A 28 -9.50 -7.06 7.25
N LEU A 29 -8.31 -7.48 6.80
CA LEU A 29 -7.59 -6.93 5.67
C LEU A 29 -7.74 -7.89 4.50
N ILE A 30 -8.53 -7.51 3.47
CA ILE A 30 -9.06 -8.47 2.51
C ILE A 30 -8.57 -8.19 1.09
N ILE A 31 -8.05 -9.24 0.47
CA ILE A 31 -7.99 -9.42 -0.98
C ILE A 31 -8.97 -10.55 -1.31
N PRO A 32 -10.07 -10.29 -2.02
CA PRO A 32 -11.16 -11.26 -2.18
C PRO A 32 -10.70 -12.63 -2.68
N GLU A 33 -9.80 -12.66 -3.65
CA GLU A 33 -9.29 -13.89 -4.28
C GLU A 33 -8.39 -14.72 -3.35
N ILE A 34 -7.88 -14.11 -2.29
CA ILE A 34 -6.92 -14.77 -1.39
C ILE A 34 -7.60 -15.21 -0.10
N ASN A 35 -8.27 -14.28 0.58
CA ASN A 35 -8.73 -14.51 1.94
C ASN A 35 -10.18 -14.08 2.24
N ALA A 36 -11.03 -13.86 1.23
CA ALA A 36 -12.45 -13.51 1.45
C ALA A 36 -13.20 -14.50 2.35
N LYS A 37 -12.80 -15.78 2.34
CA LYS A 37 -13.38 -16.83 3.20
C LYS A 37 -13.20 -16.58 4.70
N THR A 38 -12.35 -15.65 5.09
CA THR A 38 -12.17 -15.25 6.50
C THR A 38 -13.22 -14.25 6.97
N LEU A 39 -14.00 -13.65 6.06
CA LEU A 39 -15.08 -12.73 6.40
C LEU A 39 -16.25 -13.47 7.04
N THR A 40 -16.84 -12.81 8.00
CA THR A 40 -18.05 -13.24 8.70
C THR A 40 -19.16 -12.18 8.55
N LYS A 41 -20.38 -12.51 8.99
CA LYS A 41 -21.51 -11.55 8.96
C LYS A 41 -21.36 -10.41 9.97
N GLU A 42 -20.47 -10.57 10.93
CA GLU A 42 -20.15 -9.58 11.99
C GLU A 42 -19.16 -8.53 11.51
N ASP A 43 -18.41 -8.81 10.44
CA ASP A 43 -17.42 -7.89 9.89
C ASP A 43 -18.13 -6.70 9.21
N ARG A 44 -18.14 -5.55 9.87
CA ARG A 44 -18.78 -4.31 9.41
C ARG A 44 -17.80 -3.30 8.86
N ILE A 45 -16.53 -3.41 9.20
CA ILE A 45 -15.46 -2.58 8.65
C ILE A 45 -14.42 -3.53 8.05
N ILE A 46 -14.25 -3.45 6.74
CA ILE A 46 -13.33 -4.28 5.95
C ILE A 46 -12.25 -3.36 5.40
N ALA A 47 -11.01 -3.61 5.75
CA ALA A 47 -9.90 -2.84 5.24
C ALA A 47 -9.45 -3.36 3.86
N ASN A 48 -9.25 -2.43 2.92
CA ASN A 48 -8.64 -2.70 1.64
C ASN A 48 -7.12 -2.47 1.74
N PRO A 49 -6.28 -3.41 1.28
CA PRO A 49 -4.83 -3.30 1.40
C PRO A 49 -4.22 -2.18 0.56
N ASN A 50 -2.93 -1.95 0.76
CA ASN A 50 -2.11 -1.11 -0.10
C ASN A 50 -2.09 -1.64 -1.55
N CYS A 51 -2.08 -0.74 -2.52
CA CYS A 51 -2.15 -1.10 -3.94
C CYS A 51 -1.00 -2.02 -4.38
N SER A 52 0.23 -1.74 -3.95
CA SER A 52 1.39 -2.58 -4.26
C SER A 52 1.32 -3.95 -3.58
N THR A 53 0.80 -4.01 -2.35
CA THR A 53 0.54 -5.27 -1.64
C THR A 53 -0.45 -6.14 -2.40
N ILE A 54 -1.57 -5.56 -2.88
CA ILE A 54 -2.58 -6.31 -3.64
C ILE A 54 -1.96 -6.91 -4.89
N GLN A 55 -1.27 -6.10 -5.71
CA GLN A 55 -0.65 -6.56 -6.97
C GLN A 55 0.36 -7.69 -6.72
N MET A 56 1.23 -7.51 -5.74
CA MET A 56 2.24 -8.52 -5.37
C MET A 56 1.58 -9.82 -4.92
N LEU A 57 0.62 -9.76 -4.00
CA LEU A 57 0.02 -10.96 -3.42
C LEU A 57 -0.91 -11.69 -4.38
N MET A 58 -1.54 -11.01 -5.33
CA MET A 58 -2.31 -11.67 -6.39
C MET A 58 -1.43 -12.62 -7.22
N ALA A 59 -0.17 -12.25 -7.46
CA ALA A 59 0.78 -13.12 -8.15
C ALA A 59 1.38 -14.21 -7.24
N LEU A 60 1.65 -13.87 -5.98
CA LEU A 60 2.38 -14.75 -5.06
C LEU A 60 1.50 -15.77 -4.32
N ALA A 61 0.24 -15.49 -4.06
CA ALA A 61 -0.63 -16.39 -3.29
C ALA A 61 -0.82 -17.78 -3.96
N PRO A 62 -1.00 -17.89 -5.29
CA PRO A 62 -1.00 -19.19 -5.95
C PRO A 62 0.32 -19.96 -5.81
N LEU A 63 1.45 -19.25 -5.90
CA LEU A 63 2.78 -19.85 -5.73
C LEU A 63 2.99 -20.33 -4.29
N LYS A 64 2.59 -19.54 -3.30
CA LYS A 64 2.63 -19.93 -1.89
C LYS A 64 1.85 -21.22 -1.65
N LYS A 65 0.67 -21.32 -2.22
CA LYS A 65 -0.19 -22.50 -2.06
C LYS A 65 0.46 -23.78 -2.62
N THR A 66 1.22 -23.67 -3.70
CA THR A 66 1.79 -24.81 -4.41
C THR A 66 3.19 -25.18 -3.91
N TYR A 67 4.03 -24.18 -3.66
CA TYR A 67 5.46 -24.36 -3.41
C TYR A 67 5.93 -23.89 -2.03
N GLY A 68 5.08 -23.14 -1.31
CA GLY A 68 5.50 -22.37 -0.15
C GLY A 68 6.30 -21.11 -0.54
N ILE A 69 6.43 -20.18 0.39
CA ILE A 69 7.28 -19.00 0.24
C ILE A 69 7.98 -18.76 1.57
N ASN A 70 9.30 -18.75 1.57
CA ASN A 70 10.11 -18.45 2.76
C ASN A 70 10.53 -16.99 2.81
N ARG A 71 10.73 -16.36 1.63
CA ARG A 71 11.20 -14.98 1.52
C ARG A 71 10.62 -14.29 0.30
N ILE A 72 10.30 -13.01 0.47
CA ILE A 72 9.91 -12.09 -0.59
C ILE A 72 10.92 -10.94 -0.61
N ILE A 73 11.54 -10.70 -1.76
CA ILE A 73 12.34 -9.50 -2.02
C ILE A 73 11.68 -8.82 -3.21
N VAL A 74 11.19 -7.60 -3.03
CA VAL A 74 10.46 -6.87 -4.05
C VAL A 74 11.01 -5.48 -4.25
N SER A 75 11.17 -5.08 -5.51
CA SER A 75 11.43 -3.69 -5.91
C SER A 75 10.21 -3.17 -6.64
N THR A 76 9.71 -2.00 -6.21
CA THR A 76 8.56 -1.36 -6.82
C THR A 76 8.95 -0.05 -7.48
N TYR A 77 8.37 0.23 -8.62
CA TYR A 77 8.41 1.53 -9.29
C TYR A 77 6.97 2.05 -9.37
N GLN A 78 6.68 3.05 -8.56
CA GLN A 78 5.33 3.55 -8.37
C GLN A 78 5.14 4.91 -9.02
N SER A 79 3.97 5.12 -9.63
CA SER A 79 3.60 6.43 -10.15
C SER A 79 3.48 7.44 -9.02
N ILE A 80 3.97 8.66 -9.27
CA ILE A 80 3.83 9.80 -8.37
C ILE A 80 2.36 10.15 -8.05
N THR A 81 1.43 9.74 -8.89
CA THR A 81 -0.01 9.97 -8.69
C THR A 81 -0.52 9.40 -7.37
N GLY A 82 0.08 8.30 -6.89
CA GLY A 82 -0.25 7.68 -5.61
C GLY A 82 0.05 8.56 -4.39
N THR A 83 0.97 9.51 -4.51
CA THR A 83 1.31 10.46 -3.44
C THR A 83 0.28 11.60 -3.31
N GLY A 84 -0.47 11.88 -4.37
CA GLY A 84 -1.55 12.86 -4.38
C GLY A 84 -1.19 14.21 -4.99
N VAL A 85 -2.10 15.18 -4.82
CA VAL A 85 -2.13 16.44 -5.56
C VAL A 85 -0.84 17.27 -5.43
N LYS A 86 -0.21 17.29 -4.25
CA LYS A 86 1.02 18.07 -4.04
C LYS A 86 2.18 17.58 -4.90
N ALA A 87 2.33 16.25 -5.01
CA ALA A 87 3.38 15.67 -5.81
C ALA A 87 3.11 15.80 -7.32
N LEU A 88 1.86 15.69 -7.73
CA LEU A 88 1.46 16.01 -9.10
C LEU A 88 1.76 17.47 -9.47
N LYS A 89 1.49 18.41 -8.55
CA LYS A 89 1.79 19.82 -8.78
C LYS A 89 3.29 20.09 -8.87
N GLN A 90 4.10 19.41 -8.03
CA GLN A 90 5.56 19.46 -8.15
C GLN A 90 6.01 19.00 -9.54
N LEU A 91 5.54 17.83 -9.98
CA LEU A 91 5.89 17.27 -11.30
C LEU A 91 5.49 18.21 -12.44
N GLU A 92 4.27 18.78 -12.38
CA GLU A 92 3.79 19.76 -13.37
C GLU A 92 4.66 21.02 -13.41
N ASN A 93 5.04 21.54 -12.25
CA ASN A 93 5.94 22.70 -12.14
C ASN A 93 7.31 22.40 -12.74
N GLU A 94 7.90 21.22 -12.40
CA GLU A 94 9.18 20.79 -12.95
C GLU A 94 9.15 20.56 -14.46
N TYR A 95 8.05 20.03 -14.99
CA TYR A 95 7.86 19.86 -16.43
C TYR A 95 7.83 21.19 -17.18
N ASN A 96 7.29 22.26 -16.57
CA ASN A 96 7.16 23.59 -17.15
C ASN A 96 8.27 24.56 -16.72
N ASP A 97 9.33 24.11 -16.07
CA ASP A 97 10.41 24.93 -15.51
C ASP A 97 9.91 26.05 -14.55
N VAL A 98 8.82 25.77 -13.83
CA VAL A 98 8.22 26.69 -12.84
C VAL A 98 8.70 26.32 -11.43
N LYS A 99 9.20 27.31 -10.68
CA LYS A 99 9.50 27.11 -9.26
C LYS A 99 8.20 27.03 -8.46
N GLY A 100 8.12 26.07 -7.54
CA GLY A 100 6.96 25.87 -6.68
C GLY A 100 7.26 25.00 -5.49
N ASP A 101 6.22 24.71 -4.70
CA ASP A 101 6.33 23.83 -3.55
C ASP A 101 6.73 22.41 -3.97
N MET A 102 7.61 21.81 -3.20
CA MET A 102 8.09 20.43 -3.40
C MET A 102 7.47 19.50 -2.38
N ALA A 103 6.84 18.44 -2.84
CA ALA A 103 6.35 17.33 -2.01
C ALA A 103 7.49 16.38 -1.64
N TYR A 104 8.48 16.25 -2.52
CA TYR A 104 9.71 15.49 -2.33
C TYR A 104 10.92 16.42 -2.43
N PRO A 105 12.01 16.10 -1.72
CA PRO A 105 13.20 16.97 -1.65
C PRO A 105 14.05 16.99 -2.93
N TYR A 106 13.72 16.14 -3.89
CA TYR A 106 14.42 16.00 -5.16
C TYR A 106 13.47 16.09 -6.35
N PRO A 107 13.95 16.50 -7.53
CA PRO A 107 13.13 16.53 -8.74
C PRO A 107 12.54 15.17 -9.06
N ILE A 108 11.26 15.17 -9.44
CA ILE A 108 10.52 13.98 -9.88
C ILE A 108 10.65 13.79 -11.39
N HIS A 109 10.65 14.90 -12.14
CA HIS A 109 10.69 14.89 -13.59
C HIS A 109 11.98 14.23 -14.10
N ARG A 110 11.82 13.22 -14.96
CA ARG A 110 12.91 12.41 -15.52
C ARG A 110 13.81 11.75 -14.47
N ASN A 111 13.24 11.35 -13.36
CA ASN A 111 13.96 10.76 -12.24
C ASN A 111 13.23 9.55 -11.67
N ALA A 112 13.96 8.74 -10.91
CA ALA A 112 13.43 7.67 -10.08
C ALA A 112 13.94 7.91 -8.64
N LEU A 113 13.02 8.25 -7.73
CA LEU A 113 13.37 8.56 -6.35
C LEU A 113 13.23 7.31 -5.49
N PRO A 114 14.28 6.85 -4.79
CA PRO A 114 14.19 5.77 -3.82
C PRO A 114 13.54 6.26 -2.52
N HIS A 115 12.36 6.85 -2.64
CA HIS A 115 11.65 7.51 -1.55
C HIS A 115 10.14 7.50 -1.85
N CYS A 116 9.37 6.80 -1.03
CA CYS A 116 7.92 6.85 -1.07
C CYS A 116 7.37 6.83 0.35
N ASP A 117 6.57 7.84 0.72
CA ASP A 117 6.07 8.07 2.09
C ASP A 117 7.21 8.50 3.04
N VAL A 118 6.96 8.59 4.33
CA VAL A 118 7.94 9.04 5.32
C VAL A 118 8.90 7.93 5.74
N PHE A 119 10.16 8.30 6.01
CA PHE A 119 11.13 7.39 6.61
C PHE A 119 10.80 7.13 8.08
N MET A 120 11.00 5.88 8.49
CA MET A 120 10.85 5.42 9.86
C MET A 120 12.22 5.25 10.53
N ASP A 121 12.25 5.11 11.85
CA ASP A 121 13.48 4.97 12.64
C ASP A 121 14.31 3.73 12.26
N ASN A 122 13.70 2.73 11.65
CA ASN A 122 14.36 1.51 11.17
C ASN A 122 15.01 1.66 9.78
N GLY A 123 14.98 2.86 9.19
CA GLY A 123 15.56 3.14 7.88
C GLY A 123 14.68 2.78 6.68
N TYR A 124 13.56 2.11 6.89
CA TYR A 124 12.56 1.86 5.85
C TYR A 124 11.58 3.03 5.72
N THR A 125 10.96 3.16 4.56
CA THR A 125 9.81 4.03 4.41
C THR A 125 8.54 3.34 4.95
N LYS A 126 7.56 4.15 5.32
CA LYS A 126 6.25 3.64 5.74
C LYS A 126 5.57 2.81 4.64
N GLU A 127 5.80 3.17 3.37
CA GLU A 127 5.29 2.40 2.23
C GLU A 127 5.89 1.00 2.18
N GLU A 128 7.19 0.87 2.37
CA GLU A 128 7.88 -0.43 2.39
C GLU A 128 7.38 -1.31 3.53
N MET A 129 7.18 -0.73 4.71
CA MET A 129 6.64 -1.47 5.86
C MET A 129 5.19 -1.93 5.68
N LYS A 130 4.39 -1.23 4.86
CA LYS A 130 3.04 -1.73 4.50
C LYS A 130 3.14 -3.06 3.77
N LEU A 131 4.04 -3.20 2.78
CA LEU A 131 4.20 -4.45 2.05
C LEU A 131 4.59 -5.61 2.98
N VAL A 132 5.45 -5.38 3.96
CA VAL A 132 5.85 -6.39 4.94
C VAL A 132 4.65 -6.79 5.81
N ASN A 133 4.10 -5.83 6.53
CA ASN A 133 3.09 -6.07 7.57
C ASN A 133 1.76 -6.58 7.00
N GLU A 134 1.32 -6.00 5.88
CA GLU A 134 0.08 -6.41 5.23
C GLU A 134 0.20 -7.81 4.61
N THR A 135 1.38 -8.17 4.08
CA THR A 135 1.66 -9.53 3.59
C THR A 135 1.44 -10.58 4.67
N HIS A 136 2.03 -10.38 5.84
CA HIS A 136 1.87 -11.29 6.97
C HIS A 136 0.40 -11.44 7.36
N LYS A 137 -0.30 -10.34 7.50
CA LYS A 137 -1.72 -10.33 7.90
C LYS A 137 -2.63 -11.00 6.88
N ILE A 138 -2.44 -10.73 5.59
CA ILE A 138 -3.29 -11.30 4.53
C ILE A 138 -3.03 -12.79 4.33
N LEU A 139 -1.77 -13.21 4.35
CA LEU A 139 -1.38 -14.61 4.17
C LEU A 139 -1.49 -15.43 5.47
N GLY A 140 -1.67 -14.78 6.64
CA GLY A 140 -1.72 -15.42 7.94
C GLY A 140 -0.42 -16.18 8.28
N ASP A 141 0.73 -15.59 7.93
CA ASP A 141 2.02 -16.28 8.01
C ASP A 141 3.15 -15.28 8.29
N ASP A 142 3.54 -15.19 9.55
CA ASP A 142 4.60 -14.30 10.02
C ASP A 142 6.01 -14.86 9.79
N SER A 143 6.12 -16.12 9.32
CA SER A 143 7.41 -16.75 9.03
C SER A 143 8.04 -16.29 7.72
N ILE A 144 7.26 -15.63 6.85
CA ILE A 144 7.74 -15.14 5.55
C ILE A 144 8.64 -13.93 5.77
N GLY A 145 9.92 -14.05 5.46
CA GLY A 145 10.79 -12.87 5.39
C GLY A 145 10.39 -11.96 4.23
N ALA A 146 10.07 -10.70 4.50
CA ALA A 146 9.68 -9.75 3.46
C ALA A 146 10.54 -8.48 3.51
N VAL A 147 11.11 -8.10 2.37
CA VAL A 147 11.89 -6.87 2.19
C VAL A 147 11.40 -6.15 0.93
N SER A 148 11.12 -4.87 1.05
CA SER A 148 10.67 -4.04 -0.06
C SER A 148 11.61 -2.85 -0.28
N TYR A 149 11.86 -2.54 -1.54
CA TYR A 149 12.54 -1.34 -2.00
C TYR A 149 11.62 -0.58 -2.94
N THR A 150 11.19 0.60 -2.56
CA THR A 150 10.17 1.36 -3.29
C THR A 150 10.77 2.61 -3.93
N HIS A 151 10.49 2.80 -5.22
CA HIS A 151 10.90 3.95 -6.01
C HIS A 151 9.67 4.68 -6.58
N LEU A 152 9.69 6.01 -6.52
CA LEU A 152 8.74 6.85 -7.23
C LEU A 152 9.29 7.26 -8.60
N THR A 153 8.44 7.18 -9.60
CA THR A 153 8.76 7.56 -10.97
C THR A 153 7.63 8.41 -11.57
N LEU A 154 7.87 8.89 -12.78
CA LEU A 154 6.83 9.46 -13.62
C LEU A 154 5.67 8.47 -13.80
N PRO A 155 4.43 8.97 -13.99
CA PRO A 155 3.35 8.14 -14.49
C PRO A 155 3.80 7.56 -15.85
N THR A 156 3.69 6.25 -15.99
CA THR A 156 3.79 5.64 -17.32
C THR A 156 2.50 5.99 -18.05
N THR A 157 2.58 6.95 -18.95
CA THR A 157 1.53 7.17 -19.95
C THR A 157 1.92 6.36 -21.18
N ASP A 158 1.16 5.31 -21.42
CA ASP A 158 1.11 4.70 -22.75
C ASP A 158 0.33 5.62 -23.70
#